data_6e4a450b8f41882ba9b497ebb0fa156b
#
_entry.id   6e4a450b8f41882ba9b497ebb0fa156b
#
_cell.length_a   1.000
_cell.length_b   1.000
_cell.length_c   1.000
_cell.angle_alpha   90.00
_cell.angle_beta   90.00
_cell.angle_gamma   90.00
#
_symmetry.space_group_name_H-M   'P 1'
#
loop_
_entity.id
_entity.type
_entity.pdbx_description
1 polymer ?
#
loop_
_entity_poly.entity_id
_entity_poly.type
_entity_poly.pdbx_seq_one_letter_code
_entity_poly.pdbx_strand_id
1 'polypeptide(L)'
;MLKKHALDPGPRGIEPIATQGPPAHSESGGGDGCPDGVGHRPVGSANWCHGGKVVFVDFGRKKIYAVMDGSDELLVFDSLFAMVEKIKPSTIVVDDIPRSQQNAVAELARSGVVFLRLKHLEKLPEERKKNGVRKSDESDVRLLRMMHHRHPGLFQPIFTSPEELKVRALTELWVELAGLKKSAKHARTTTDNPVVTEAHKTLRKLVEKLAVEIHKEALRLPLYRRVHEELRFQGPCLAYIISHDGWALTALPRYRLIIRYAMTHHHKRRPLRSQLLILLAKAAVLHKHSRYSRIYEDYRQKGKTHWEAILRVAKRLLIDIRQLQRTQKA
;
A
#
# COMPACT_ATOMS: atom_id res chain seq x y z
N MET A 1 -50.59 -20.75 6.03
CA MET A 1 -50.35 -21.29 4.68
C MET A 1 -49.01 -20.80 4.20
N LEU A 2 -47.96 -21.59 4.35
CA LEU A 2 -46.59 -21.28 3.93
C LEU A 2 -46.33 -21.97 2.57
N LYS A 3 -46.10 -21.18 1.51
CA LYS A 3 -45.68 -21.69 0.20
C LYS A 3 -44.16 -21.97 0.23
N LYS A 4 -43.82 -23.26 0.10
CA LYS A 4 -42.48 -23.73 -0.18
C LYS A 4 -42.11 -23.41 -1.63
N HIS A 5 -41.06 -22.62 -1.86
CA HIS A 5 -40.44 -22.50 -3.17
C HIS A 5 -39.37 -23.59 -3.31
N ALA A 6 -39.53 -24.40 -4.34
CA ALA A 6 -38.60 -25.44 -4.74
C ALA A 6 -37.31 -24.86 -5.28
N LEU A 7 -36.19 -25.47 -4.91
CA LEU A 7 -34.86 -25.23 -5.44
C LEU A 7 -34.71 -25.94 -6.78
N ASP A 8 -34.33 -25.17 -7.79
CA ASP A 8 -34.00 -25.59 -9.16
C ASP A 8 -32.59 -26.21 -9.18
N PRO A 9 -32.38 -27.43 -9.71
CA PRO A 9 -31.05 -28.01 -9.83
C PRO A 9 -30.36 -27.49 -11.08
N GLY A 10 -29.19 -26.86 -10.90
CA GLY A 10 -28.32 -26.33 -11.97
C GLY A 10 -27.76 -27.40 -12.91
N PRO A 11 -27.32 -27.00 -14.11
CA PRO A 11 -26.97 -27.90 -15.20
C PRO A 11 -25.62 -28.61 -14.98
N ARG A 12 -25.62 -29.87 -15.39
CA ARG A 12 -24.50 -30.82 -15.44
C ARG A 12 -23.54 -30.51 -16.60
N GLY A 13 -22.27 -30.78 -16.36
CA GLY A 13 -21.37 -31.33 -17.37
C GLY A 13 -20.74 -30.33 -18.31
N ILE A 14 -19.46 -29.98 -18.06
CA ILE A 14 -18.53 -29.51 -19.10
C ILE A 14 -17.34 -30.47 -19.11
N GLU A 15 -17.19 -31.19 -20.22
CA GLU A 15 -16.06 -32.06 -20.51
C GLU A 15 -14.74 -31.25 -20.68
N PRO A 16 -13.58 -31.86 -20.42
CA PRO A 16 -12.31 -31.14 -20.55
C PRO A 16 -11.85 -31.07 -22.03
N ILE A 17 -11.62 -29.85 -22.50
CA ILE A 17 -11.00 -29.58 -23.80
C ILE A 17 -9.51 -29.88 -23.70
N ALA A 18 -9.04 -30.75 -24.58
CA ALA A 18 -7.65 -31.11 -24.77
C ALA A 18 -6.79 -29.90 -25.15
N THR A 19 -5.68 -29.70 -24.41
CA THR A 19 -4.63 -28.71 -24.70
C THR A 19 -3.75 -29.20 -25.83
N GLN A 20 -3.84 -28.55 -27.00
CA GLN A 20 -2.83 -28.65 -28.06
C GLN A 20 -1.64 -27.74 -27.68
N GLY A 21 -0.43 -28.30 -27.68
CA GLY A 21 0.82 -27.57 -27.45
C GLY A 21 1.20 -26.67 -28.63
N PRO A 22 1.98 -25.62 -28.37
CA PRO A 22 2.45 -24.72 -29.43
C PRO A 22 3.56 -25.36 -30.28
N PRO A 23 3.65 -25.02 -31.58
CA PRO A 23 4.66 -25.55 -32.48
C PRO A 23 6.06 -24.99 -32.18
N ALA A 24 7.04 -25.84 -32.33
CA ALA A 24 8.46 -25.50 -32.29
C ALA A 24 8.86 -24.61 -33.47
N HIS A 25 9.48 -23.46 -33.20
CA HIS A 25 10.18 -22.67 -34.19
C HIS A 25 11.68 -22.93 -34.12
N SER A 26 12.19 -23.32 -35.27
CA SER A 26 13.58 -23.59 -35.63
C SER A 26 14.46 -22.34 -35.55
N GLU A 27 15.67 -22.57 -35.03
CA GLU A 27 16.80 -21.62 -35.11
C GLU A 27 17.29 -21.48 -36.56
N SER A 28 17.59 -20.28 -36.97
CA SER A 28 18.54 -20.00 -38.05
C SER A 28 19.34 -18.74 -37.72
N GLY A 29 20.64 -18.90 -37.79
CA GLY A 29 21.66 -17.97 -37.39
C GLY A 29 22.00 -16.89 -38.45
N GLY A 30 22.98 -16.06 -38.10
CA GLY A 30 23.70 -15.08 -38.93
C GLY A 30 23.67 -13.72 -38.24
N GLY A 31 24.71 -13.20 -37.66
CA GLY A 31 25.91 -12.71 -38.21
C GLY A 31 25.98 -11.20 -38.06
N ASP A 32 26.95 -10.74 -37.27
CA ASP A 32 27.70 -9.49 -37.40
C ASP A 32 27.03 -8.11 -37.34
N GLY A 33 27.54 -7.31 -36.42
CA GLY A 33 27.45 -5.85 -36.52
C GLY A 33 27.26 -5.12 -35.18
N CYS A 34 28.33 -4.92 -34.41
CA CYS A 34 28.39 -3.78 -33.49
C CYS A 34 28.42 -2.45 -34.27
N PRO A 35 27.67 -1.46 -33.83
CA PRO A 35 28.27 -0.17 -33.62
C PRO A 35 27.94 0.44 -32.26
N ASP A 36 29.01 0.90 -31.67
CA ASP A 36 29.18 2.06 -30.80
C ASP A 36 28.05 2.56 -29.87
N GLY A 37 28.24 2.29 -28.60
CA GLY A 37 28.37 3.26 -27.54
C GLY A 37 27.36 4.38 -27.41
N VAL A 38 26.11 4.08 -27.01
CA VAL A 38 25.34 5.05 -26.21
C VAL A 38 25.05 4.40 -24.87
N GLY A 39 25.88 4.75 -23.90
CA GLY A 39 25.71 4.28 -22.53
C GLY A 39 24.38 4.71 -21.94
N HIS A 40 23.39 3.83 -21.98
CA HIS A 40 22.23 3.94 -21.13
C HIS A 40 22.68 3.70 -19.67
N ARG A 41 23.07 4.78 -18.99
CA ARG A 41 23.12 4.78 -17.54
C ARG A 41 21.73 4.42 -17.03
N PRO A 42 21.59 3.36 -16.20
CA PRO A 42 20.30 3.06 -15.59
C PRO A 42 19.93 4.25 -14.69
N VAL A 43 18.85 4.93 -15.05
CA VAL A 43 18.26 5.99 -14.26
C VAL A 43 17.79 5.35 -12.94
N GLY A 44 18.46 5.71 -11.82
CA GLY A 44 17.90 5.51 -10.50
C GLY A 44 18.59 4.60 -9.51
N SER A 45 19.92 4.46 -9.52
CA SER A 45 20.61 4.22 -8.26
C SER A 45 20.80 5.58 -7.57
N ALA A 46 19.78 6.03 -6.86
CA ALA A 46 19.93 7.12 -5.92
C ALA A 46 20.98 6.65 -4.88
N ASN A 47 22.20 7.16 -4.96
CA ASN A 47 23.21 7.02 -3.92
C ASN A 47 22.70 7.77 -2.68
N TRP A 48 21.94 7.07 -1.82
CA TRP A 48 21.45 7.59 -0.55
C TRP A 48 22.57 7.70 0.52
N CYS A 49 23.79 7.33 0.17
CA CYS A 49 24.96 7.42 1.03
C CYS A 49 25.67 8.77 0.86
N HIS A 50 25.04 9.85 1.28
CA HIS A 50 25.74 11.10 1.48
C HIS A 50 26.31 11.12 2.90
N GLY A 51 27.55 10.65 3.11
CA GLY A 51 28.44 11.00 4.23
C GLY A 51 27.94 10.92 5.68
N GLY A 52 26.72 10.45 5.92
CA GLY A 52 26.08 10.43 7.25
C GLY A 52 25.99 9.03 7.85
N LYS A 53 25.78 8.97 9.17
CA LYS A 53 25.64 7.71 9.91
C LYS A 53 24.37 6.96 9.51
N VAL A 54 24.53 5.70 9.09
CA VAL A 54 23.42 4.77 8.83
C VAL A 54 23.22 3.86 10.02
N VAL A 55 21.98 3.68 10.46
CA VAL A 55 21.63 2.82 11.61
C VAL A 55 20.54 1.87 11.18
N PHE A 56 20.71 0.59 11.50
CA PHE A 56 19.73 -0.48 11.29
C PHE A 56 18.96 -0.69 12.58
N VAL A 57 17.65 -0.76 12.49
CA VAL A 57 16.77 -0.74 13.67
C VAL A 57 15.69 -1.80 13.56
N ASP A 58 15.47 -2.53 14.65
CA ASP A 58 14.30 -3.35 14.89
C ASP A 58 13.51 -2.82 16.09
N PHE A 59 12.19 -2.70 15.93
CA PHE A 59 11.28 -2.23 16.96
C PHE A 59 10.73 -3.40 17.75
N GLY A 60 11.42 -3.80 18.81
CA GLY A 60 10.90 -4.76 19.78
C GLY A 60 9.70 -4.23 20.57
N ARG A 61 9.08 -5.09 21.38
CA ARG A 61 7.88 -4.72 22.14
C ARG A 61 8.09 -3.58 23.14
N LYS A 62 9.25 -3.51 23.79
CA LYS A 62 9.56 -2.54 24.84
C LYS A 62 10.84 -1.75 24.60
N LYS A 63 11.69 -2.24 23.73
CA LYS A 63 13.01 -1.68 23.43
C LYS A 63 13.19 -1.54 21.93
N ILE A 64 14.11 -0.69 21.57
CA ILE A 64 14.58 -0.50 20.19
C ILE A 64 16.00 -1.06 20.13
N TYR A 65 16.22 -1.97 19.21
CA TYR A 65 17.50 -2.60 18.94
C TYR A 65 18.13 -1.93 17.73
N ALA A 66 19.39 -1.55 17.85
CA ALA A 66 20.07 -0.80 16.81
C ALA A 66 21.51 -1.29 16.61
N VAL A 67 21.96 -1.34 15.36
CA VAL A 67 23.34 -1.58 14.98
C VAL A 67 23.76 -0.47 14.00
N MET A 68 24.87 0.18 14.28
CA MET A 68 25.41 1.18 13.37
C MET A 68 26.11 0.53 12.18
N ASP A 69 26.10 1.20 11.06
CA ASP A 69 26.91 0.79 9.93
C ASP A 69 28.41 0.85 10.30
N GLY A 70 29.16 -0.20 9.95
CA GLY A 70 30.58 -0.32 10.33
C GLY A 70 30.83 -0.76 11.77
N SER A 71 29.81 -1.03 12.59
CA SER A 71 29.94 -1.56 13.96
C SER A 71 29.15 -2.85 14.14
N ASP A 72 29.70 -3.78 14.93
CA ASP A 72 28.97 -5.01 15.31
C ASP A 72 28.33 -4.90 16.69
N GLU A 73 28.50 -3.75 17.36
CA GLU A 73 27.89 -3.49 18.65
C GLU A 73 26.38 -3.36 18.55
N LEU A 74 25.67 -4.14 19.35
CA LEU A 74 24.22 -4.03 19.51
C LEU A 74 23.91 -2.99 20.59
N LEU A 75 23.22 -1.94 20.19
CA LEU A 75 22.76 -0.89 21.08
C LEU A 75 21.26 -1.09 21.37
N VAL A 76 20.86 -0.83 22.60
CA VAL A 76 19.47 -0.98 23.05
C VAL A 76 18.98 0.33 23.67
N PHE A 77 17.80 0.79 23.22
CA PHE A 77 17.21 2.05 23.64
C PHE A 77 15.76 1.89 24.09
N ASP A 78 15.31 2.80 24.97
CA ASP A 78 13.93 2.87 25.42
C ASP A 78 13.01 3.60 24.44
N SER A 79 13.58 4.51 23.64
CA SER A 79 12.82 5.29 22.67
C SER A 79 13.65 5.61 21.42
N LEU A 80 12.94 5.91 20.33
CA LEU A 80 13.54 6.32 19.07
C LEU A 80 14.26 7.68 19.21
N PHE A 81 13.72 8.59 20.01
CA PHE A 81 14.34 9.88 20.29
C PHE A 81 15.68 9.73 21.02
N ALA A 82 15.71 8.90 22.08
CA ALA A 82 16.95 8.63 22.82
C ALA A 82 18.04 8.01 21.92
N MET A 83 17.65 7.13 20.99
CA MET A 83 18.55 6.58 20.00
C MET A 83 19.10 7.67 19.07
N VAL A 84 18.22 8.50 18.52
CA VAL A 84 18.61 9.54 17.55
C VAL A 84 19.46 10.62 18.23
N GLU A 85 19.16 11.01 19.46
CA GLU A 85 19.95 11.96 20.23
C GLU A 85 21.39 11.47 20.47
N LYS A 86 21.54 10.19 20.85
CA LYS A 86 22.83 9.56 21.11
C LYS A 86 23.65 9.31 19.84
N ILE A 87 23.04 8.77 18.79
CA ILE A 87 23.75 8.32 17.59
C ILE A 87 23.85 9.42 16.53
N LYS A 88 22.85 10.29 16.43
CA LYS A 88 22.66 11.34 15.41
C LYS A 88 22.73 10.75 13.99
N PRO A 89 21.88 9.77 13.63
CA PRO A 89 21.90 9.17 12.33
C PRO A 89 21.33 10.11 11.28
N SER A 90 21.84 10.04 10.07
CA SER A 90 21.22 10.65 8.89
C SER A 90 20.20 9.73 8.24
N THR A 91 20.41 8.40 8.38
CA THR A 91 19.55 7.38 7.79
C THR A 91 19.26 6.26 8.80
N ILE A 92 18.01 5.90 8.91
CA ILE A 92 17.54 4.77 9.72
C ILE A 92 16.90 3.74 8.79
N VAL A 93 17.38 2.50 8.86
CA VAL A 93 16.90 1.37 8.05
C VAL A 93 16.10 0.43 8.94
N VAL A 94 14.88 0.12 8.56
CA VAL A 94 13.95 -0.72 9.32
C VAL A 94 13.31 -1.78 8.42
N ASP A 95 12.78 -2.84 9.02
CA ASP A 95 11.88 -3.76 8.31
C ASP A 95 10.49 -3.14 8.15
N ASP A 96 9.86 -2.72 9.26
CA ASP A 96 8.59 -1.98 9.28
C ASP A 96 8.55 -1.00 10.46
N ILE A 97 7.59 -0.07 10.47
CA ILE A 97 7.36 0.87 11.58
C ILE A 97 6.08 0.49 12.31
N PRO A 98 6.18 0.12 13.60
CA PRO A 98 5.02 -0.08 14.45
C PRO A 98 4.19 1.21 14.55
N ARG A 99 2.88 1.05 14.70
CA ARG A 99 1.96 2.17 14.81
C ARG A 99 2.32 3.14 15.95
N SER A 100 2.76 2.61 17.08
CA SER A 100 3.21 3.40 18.24
C SER A 100 4.39 4.33 17.95
N GLN A 101 5.19 4.03 16.92
CA GLN A 101 6.38 4.81 16.56
C GLN A 101 6.14 5.82 15.42
N GLN A 102 4.99 5.78 14.77
CA GLN A 102 4.73 6.60 13.57
C GLN A 102 4.86 8.10 13.83
N ASN A 103 4.40 8.59 14.99
CA ASN A 103 4.52 10.00 15.34
C ASN A 103 5.97 10.43 15.55
N ALA A 104 6.76 9.61 16.26
CA ALA A 104 8.19 9.85 16.47
C ALA A 104 8.96 9.86 15.15
N VAL A 105 8.66 8.90 14.26
CA VAL A 105 9.24 8.85 12.92
C VAL A 105 8.88 10.09 12.09
N ALA A 106 7.62 10.58 12.18
CA ALA A 106 7.20 11.80 11.50
C ALA A 106 7.96 13.03 11.95
N GLU A 107 8.17 13.14 13.25
CA GLU A 107 8.89 14.27 13.86
C GLU A 107 10.37 14.26 13.46
N LEU A 108 11.02 13.10 13.55
CA LEU A 108 12.40 12.91 13.14
C LEU A 108 12.62 13.11 11.64
N ALA A 109 11.64 12.74 10.82
CA ALA A 109 11.72 13.01 9.39
C ALA A 109 11.65 14.51 9.07
N ARG A 110 10.87 15.30 9.85
CA ARG A 110 10.88 16.77 9.73
C ARG A 110 12.23 17.37 10.09
N SER A 111 12.96 16.75 11.01
CA SER A 111 14.32 17.17 11.37
C SER A 111 15.40 16.66 10.39
N GLY A 112 15.01 16.02 9.30
CA GLY A 112 15.90 15.61 8.21
C GLY A 112 16.41 14.17 8.27
N VAL A 113 15.96 13.35 9.22
CA VAL A 113 16.33 11.93 9.27
C VAL A 113 15.60 11.15 8.18
N VAL A 114 16.33 10.43 7.34
CA VAL A 114 15.77 9.58 6.28
C VAL A 114 15.44 8.20 6.86
N PHE A 115 14.22 7.72 6.62
CA PHE A 115 13.80 6.38 6.99
C PHE A 115 13.66 5.50 5.75
N LEU A 116 14.39 4.38 5.72
CA LEU A 116 14.30 3.35 4.69
C LEU A 116 13.62 2.11 5.24
N ARG A 117 12.67 1.56 4.51
CA ARG A 117 11.93 0.36 4.87
C ARG A 117 12.17 -0.76 3.86
N LEU A 118 12.20 -2.01 4.34
CA LEU A 118 12.21 -3.18 3.49
C LEU A 118 10.91 -3.24 2.64
N LYS A 119 11.05 -3.35 1.31
CA LYS A 119 9.89 -3.39 0.38
C LYS A 119 9.02 -4.63 0.54
N HIS A 120 9.66 -5.73 0.90
CA HIS A 120 9.07 -7.07 0.97
C HIS A 120 9.42 -7.69 2.31
N LEU A 121 8.48 -7.64 3.26
CA LEU A 121 8.69 -8.12 4.63
C LEU A 121 8.98 -9.62 4.69
N GLU A 122 8.47 -10.40 3.72
CA GLU A 122 8.76 -11.83 3.58
C GLU A 122 10.23 -12.16 3.32
N LYS A 123 11.01 -11.18 2.87
CA LYS A 123 12.45 -11.38 2.60
C LYS A 123 13.27 -11.56 3.87
N LEU A 124 12.89 -10.93 4.98
CA LEU A 124 13.62 -11.08 6.24
C LEU A 124 13.54 -12.51 6.82
N PRO A 125 12.36 -13.16 6.88
CA PRO A 125 12.26 -14.59 7.21
C PRO A 125 13.00 -15.51 6.23
N GLU A 126 12.97 -15.21 4.93
CA GLU A 126 13.71 -15.99 3.91
C GLU A 126 15.23 -15.91 4.17
N GLU A 127 15.77 -14.72 4.43
CA GLU A 127 17.19 -14.56 4.73
C GLU A 127 17.60 -15.21 6.05
N ARG A 128 16.74 -15.15 7.09
CA ARG A 128 16.97 -15.92 8.34
C ARG A 128 17.13 -17.41 8.06
N LYS A 129 16.21 -17.98 7.27
CA LYS A 129 16.26 -19.42 6.91
C LYS A 129 17.53 -19.77 6.12
N LYS A 130 17.93 -18.95 5.15
CA LYS A 130 19.14 -19.18 4.35
C LYS A 130 20.42 -19.16 5.19
N ASN A 131 20.47 -18.27 6.18
CA ASN A 131 21.64 -18.11 7.03
C ASN A 131 21.60 -18.98 8.31
N GLY A 132 20.58 -19.83 8.48
CA GLY A 132 20.43 -20.70 9.67
C GLY A 132 20.24 -19.91 10.96
N VAL A 133 19.76 -18.67 10.90
CA VAL A 133 19.69 -17.75 12.04
C VAL A 133 18.33 -17.87 12.73
N ARG A 134 18.34 -18.04 14.06
CA ARG A 134 17.11 -18.05 14.86
C ARG A 134 16.53 -16.64 14.95
N LYS A 135 15.20 -16.54 14.96
CA LYS A 135 14.48 -15.24 15.11
C LYS A 135 14.78 -14.61 16.47
N SER A 136 15.36 -13.41 16.45
CA SER A 136 15.51 -12.50 17.59
C SER A 136 15.63 -11.07 17.06
N ASP A 137 15.32 -10.08 17.88
CA ASP A 137 15.43 -8.66 17.50
C ASP A 137 16.89 -8.32 17.11
N GLU A 138 17.88 -8.89 17.81
CA GLU A 138 19.30 -8.76 17.45
C GLU A 138 19.61 -9.35 16.08
N SER A 139 19.15 -10.57 15.81
CA SER A 139 19.42 -11.23 14.52
C SER A 139 18.78 -10.49 13.37
N ASP A 140 17.60 -9.92 13.58
CA ASP A 140 16.86 -9.20 12.55
C ASP A 140 17.55 -7.89 12.18
N VAL A 141 18.09 -7.14 13.15
CA VAL A 141 18.90 -5.93 12.88
C VAL A 141 20.16 -6.25 12.08
N ARG A 142 20.89 -7.31 12.43
CA ARG A 142 22.10 -7.74 11.72
C ARG A 142 21.79 -8.22 10.31
N LEU A 143 20.68 -8.92 10.12
CA LEU A 143 20.20 -9.34 8.81
C LEU A 143 19.77 -8.15 7.94
N LEU A 144 19.06 -7.16 8.51
CA LEU A 144 18.70 -5.93 7.80
C LEU A 144 19.95 -5.22 7.27
N ARG A 145 21.02 -5.10 8.08
CA ARG A 145 22.30 -4.53 7.66
C ARG A 145 22.89 -5.33 6.50
N MET A 146 23.01 -6.63 6.64
CA MET A 146 23.55 -7.49 5.59
C MET A 146 22.75 -7.37 4.28
N MET A 147 21.42 -7.39 4.37
CA MET A 147 20.52 -7.25 3.23
C MET A 147 20.65 -5.88 2.56
N HIS A 148 20.80 -4.81 3.34
CA HIS A 148 20.99 -3.46 2.82
C HIS A 148 22.29 -3.34 2.04
N HIS A 149 23.40 -3.89 2.55
CA HIS A 149 24.68 -3.90 1.85
C HIS A 149 24.64 -4.71 0.56
N ARG A 150 24.08 -5.91 0.60
CA ARG A 150 24.03 -6.80 -0.58
C ARG A 150 23.01 -6.34 -1.63
N HIS A 151 21.89 -5.82 -1.18
CA HIS A 151 20.74 -5.51 -2.02
C HIS A 151 20.06 -4.19 -1.62
N PRO A 152 20.70 -3.04 -1.74
CA PRO A 152 20.13 -1.74 -1.33
C PRO A 152 18.80 -1.44 -2.04
N GLY A 153 18.63 -1.96 -3.25
CA GLY A 153 17.37 -1.86 -3.99
C GLY A 153 16.16 -2.55 -3.35
N LEU A 154 16.34 -3.39 -2.32
CA LEU A 154 15.24 -3.94 -1.54
C LEU A 154 14.62 -2.94 -0.56
N PHE A 155 15.28 -1.82 -0.33
CA PHE A 155 14.82 -0.79 0.59
C PHE A 155 14.25 0.41 -0.17
N GLN A 156 13.38 1.15 0.47
CA GLN A 156 12.76 2.35 -0.09
C GLN A 156 12.47 3.35 1.03
N PRO A 157 12.44 4.64 0.73
CA PRO A 157 11.95 5.64 1.66
C PRO A 157 10.53 5.29 2.12
N ILE A 158 10.28 5.42 3.43
CA ILE A 158 8.97 5.08 4.01
C ILE A 158 7.91 6.04 3.53
N PHE A 159 8.29 7.29 3.40
CA PHE A 159 7.45 8.37 2.92
C PHE A 159 8.34 9.39 2.19
N THR A 160 7.72 10.16 1.33
CA THR A 160 8.40 11.23 0.60
C THR A 160 8.36 12.55 1.36
N SER A 161 7.44 12.67 2.34
CA SER A 161 7.33 13.87 3.17
C SER A 161 6.68 13.57 4.53
N PRO A 162 6.88 14.45 5.55
CA PRO A 162 6.18 14.39 6.84
C PRO A 162 4.66 14.47 6.71
N GLU A 163 4.17 15.20 5.69
CA GLU A 163 2.75 15.31 5.38
C GLU A 163 2.16 13.96 4.97
N GLU A 164 2.89 13.18 4.15
CA GLU A 164 2.48 11.83 3.75
C GLU A 164 2.31 10.93 4.98
N LEU A 165 3.24 10.99 5.92
CA LEU A 165 3.16 10.21 7.15
C LEU A 165 1.99 10.64 8.03
N LYS A 166 1.74 11.96 8.16
CA LYS A 166 0.59 12.48 8.89
C LYS A 166 -0.73 12.00 8.29
N VAL A 167 -0.88 12.09 6.98
CA VAL A 167 -2.06 11.61 6.26
C VAL A 167 -2.23 10.09 6.46
N ARG A 168 -1.14 9.33 6.42
CA ARG A 168 -1.17 7.89 6.68
C ARG A 168 -1.71 7.57 8.07
N ALA A 169 -1.20 8.21 9.11
CA ALA A 169 -1.66 7.99 10.49
C ALA A 169 -3.16 8.34 10.66
N LEU A 170 -3.60 9.47 10.08
CA LEU A 170 -5.00 9.89 10.11
C LEU A 170 -5.91 8.90 9.37
N THR A 171 -5.48 8.38 8.21
CA THR A 171 -6.28 7.41 7.44
C THR A 171 -6.36 6.04 8.12
N GLU A 172 -5.32 5.61 8.83
CA GLU A 172 -5.35 4.39 9.63
C GLU A 172 -6.35 4.54 10.79
N LEU A 173 -6.32 5.65 11.51
CA LEU A 173 -7.30 5.95 12.57
C LEU A 173 -8.74 6.01 12.00
N TRP A 174 -8.93 6.61 10.84
CA TRP A 174 -10.23 6.66 10.17
C TRP A 174 -10.76 5.26 9.85
N VAL A 175 -9.93 4.36 9.36
CA VAL A 175 -10.29 2.96 9.08
C VAL A 175 -10.79 2.24 10.34
N GLU A 176 -10.10 2.43 11.47
CA GLU A 176 -10.53 1.82 12.74
C GLU A 176 -11.86 2.37 13.22
N LEU A 177 -11.99 3.70 13.26
CA LEU A 177 -13.26 4.33 13.69
C LEU A 177 -14.41 3.96 12.76
N ALA A 178 -14.18 3.84 11.45
CA ALA A 178 -15.17 3.36 10.49
C ALA A 178 -15.58 1.91 10.76
N GLY A 179 -14.64 1.06 11.17
CA GLY A 179 -14.89 -0.31 11.62
C GLY A 179 -15.76 -0.35 12.89
N LEU A 180 -15.39 0.41 13.91
CA LEU A 180 -16.15 0.53 15.17
C LEU A 180 -17.55 1.10 14.92
N LYS A 181 -17.71 2.11 14.08
CA LYS A 181 -19.01 2.66 13.66
C LYS A 181 -19.89 1.57 13.02
N LYS A 182 -19.31 0.72 12.15
CA LYS A 182 -20.05 -0.38 11.53
C LYS A 182 -20.51 -1.39 12.57
N SER A 183 -19.67 -1.78 13.52
CA SER A 183 -20.03 -2.69 14.62
C SER A 183 -21.11 -2.09 15.52
N ALA A 184 -20.99 -0.83 15.91
CA ALA A 184 -22.00 -0.12 16.70
C ALA A 184 -23.33 0.00 15.94
N LYS A 185 -23.31 0.23 14.62
CA LYS A 185 -24.51 0.20 13.79
C LYS A 185 -25.19 -1.17 13.84
N HIS A 186 -24.43 -2.25 13.73
CA HIS A 186 -24.98 -3.61 13.80
C HIS A 186 -25.58 -3.89 15.18
N ALA A 187 -24.84 -3.59 16.26
CA ALA A 187 -25.34 -3.74 17.63
C ALA A 187 -26.65 -2.93 17.85
N ARG A 188 -26.75 -1.70 17.34
CA ARG A 188 -27.97 -0.89 17.41
C ARG A 188 -29.17 -1.55 16.72
N THR A 189 -28.98 -2.27 15.63
CA THR A 189 -30.06 -2.97 14.93
C THR A 189 -30.49 -4.27 15.60
N THR A 190 -29.65 -4.81 16.50
CA THR A 190 -29.91 -6.06 17.23
C THR A 190 -30.34 -5.83 18.67
N THR A 191 -30.03 -4.66 19.24
CA THR A 191 -30.34 -4.33 20.65
C THR A 191 -30.96 -2.93 20.69
N ASP A 192 -32.15 -2.79 21.23
CA ASP A 192 -32.76 -1.47 21.43
C ASP A 192 -32.20 -0.80 22.71
N ASN A 193 -30.89 -0.54 22.68
CA ASN A 193 -30.13 0.03 23.79
C ASN A 193 -29.76 1.49 23.49
N PRO A 194 -30.19 2.46 24.33
CA PRO A 194 -29.91 3.89 24.11
C PRO A 194 -28.42 4.22 24.14
N VAL A 195 -27.61 3.50 24.96
CA VAL A 195 -26.16 3.69 25.03
C VAL A 195 -25.49 3.31 23.71
N VAL A 196 -25.93 2.20 23.11
CA VAL A 196 -25.42 1.75 21.79
C VAL A 196 -25.80 2.75 20.70
N THR A 197 -27.00 3.30 20.75
CA THR A 197 -27.48 4.32 19.80
C THR A 197 -26.64 5.59 19.90
N GLU A 198 -26.34 6.06 21.12
CA GLU A 198 -25.52 7.24 21.33
C GLU A 198 -24.06 7.01 20.93
N ALA A 199 -23.49 5.85 21.25
CA ALA A 199 -22.16 5.45 20.79
C ALA A 199 -22.06 5.47 19.26
N HIS A 200 -23.05 4.93 18.56
CA HIS A 200 -23.09 4.98 17.09
C HIS A 200 -23.14 6.41 16.54
N LYS A 201 -23.94 7.31 17.14
CA LYS A 201 -24.02 8.73 16.73
C LYS A 201 -22.68 9.41 16.93
N THR A 202 -22.02 9.20 18.07
CA THR A 202 -20.72 9.77 18.41
C THR A 202 -19.63 9.31 17.43
N LEU A 203 -19.55 8.01 17.18
CA LEU A 203 -18.61 7.43 16.20
C LEU A 203 -18.86 7.97 14.79
N ARG A 204 -20.11 8.15 14.40
CA ARG A 204 -20.45 8.76 13.11
C ARG A 204 -19.88 10.18 12.99
N LYS A 205 -20.14 11.04 14.00
CA LYS A 205 -19.62 12.43 14.01
C LYS A 205 -18.08 12.45 13.97
N LEU A 206 -17.41 11.57 14.72
CA LEU A 206 -15.94 11.47 14.72
C LEU A 206 -15.39 11.07 13.36
N VAL A 207 -15.98 10.05 12.72
CA VAL A 207 -15.57 9.60 11.37
C VAL A 207 -15.75 10.70 10.33
N GLU A 208 -16.86 11.48 10.40
CA GLU A 208 -17.13 12.59 9.50
C GLU A 208 -16.13 13.74 9.72
N LYS A 209 -15.86 14.15 10.98
CA LYS A 209 -14.86 15.18 11.30
C LYS A 209 -13.46 14.79 10.85
N LEU A 210 -13.07 13.54 11.12
CA LEU A 210 -11.75 13.03 10.70
C LEU A 210 -11.62 12.96 9.18
N ALA A 211 -12.71 12.67 8.46
CA ALA A 211 -12.69 12.68 6.99
C ALA A 211 -12.41 14.08 6.42
N VAL A 212 -12.94 15.13 7.03
CA VAL A 212 -12.66 16.53 6.65
C VAL A 212 -11.19 16.87 6.92
N GLU A 213 -10.66 16.50 8.09
CA GLU A 213 -9.26 16.75 8.42
C GLU A 213 -8.30 16.00 7.51
N ILE A 214 -8.60 14.74 7.20
CA ILE A 214 -7.82 13.94 6.23
C ILE A 214 -7.80 14.63 4.87
N HIS A 215 -8.94 15.15 4.39
CA HIS A 215 -8.99 15.84 3.11
C HIS A 215 -8.09 17.09 3.11
N LYS A 216 -8.20 17.92 4.16
CA LYS A 216 -7.38 19.12 4.34
C LYS A 216 -5.88 18.82 4.34
N GLU A 217 -5.45 17.83 5.12
CA GLU A 217 -4.04 17.46 5.17
C GLU A 217 -3.57 16.78 3.88
N ALA A 218 -4.41 15.95 3.26
CA ALA A 218 -4.09 15.27 2.01
C ALA A 218 -3.93 16.24 0.82
N LEU A 219 -4.57 17.41 0.81
CA LEU A 219 -4.36 18.43 -0.20
C LEU A 219 -2.92 18.96 -0.25
N ARG A 220 -2.13 18.74 0.82
CA ARG A 220 -0.69 19.04 0.83
C ARG A 220 0.14 18.04 0.03
N LEU A 221 -0.42 16.86 -0.24
CA LEU A 221 0.23 15.83 -1.04
C LEU A 221 0.03 16.14 -2.53
N PRO A 222 1.11 16.30 -3.31
CA PRO A 222 1.01 16.71 -4.72
C PRO A 222 0.12 15.79 -5.56
N LEU A 223 0.27 14.45 -5.41
CA LEU A 223 -0.57 13.49 -6.14
C LEU A 223 -2.03 13.58 -5.74
N TYR A 224 -2.34 13.73 -4.44
CA TYR A 224 -3.72 13.84 -3.99
C TYR A 224 -4.40 15.09 -4.57
N ARG A 225 -3.70 16.23 -4.55
CA ARG A 225 -4.19 17.50 -5.13
C ARG A 225 -4.49 17.32 -6.61
N ARG A 226 -3.57 16.75 -7.39
CA ARG A 226 -3.80 16.49 -8.82
C ARG A 226 -4.99 15.56 -9.09
N VAL A 227 -5.11 14.46 -8.33
CA VAL A 227 -6.27 13.56 -8.46
C VAL A 227 -7.56 14.29 -8.11
N HIS A 228 -7.54 15.16 -7.10
CA HIS A 228 -8.69 15.97 -6.73
C HIS A 228 -9.07 16.95 -7.86
N GLU A 229 -8.11 17.67 -8.43
CA GLU A 229 -8.32 18.68 -9.48
C GLU A 229 -8.72 18.04 -10.82
N GLU A 230 -8.02 16.99 -11.26
CA GLU A 230 -8.18 16.41 -12.59
C GLU A 230 -9.25 15.31 -12.65
N LEU A 231 -9.37 14.49 -11.61
CA LEU A 231 -10.33 13.39 -11.58
C LEU A 231 -11.52 13.62 -10.64
N ARG A 232 -11.54 14.75 -9.91
CA ARG A 232 -12.62 15.13 -8.98
C ARG A 232 -12.88 14.11 -7.86
N PHE A 233 -11.86 13.36 -7.44
CA PHE A 233 -11.94 12.47 -6.31
C PHE A 233 -11.34 13.10 -5.06
N GLN A 234 -11.93 12.75 -3.91
CA GLN A 234 -11.48 13.25 -2.61
C GLN A 234 -11.83 12.26 -1.48
N GLY A 235 -11.35 12.55 -0.29
CA GLY A 235 -11.72 11.88 0.94
C GLY A 235 -10.77 10.75 1.36
N PRO A 236 -11.09 10.08 2.49
CA PRO A 236 -10.17 9.17 3.18
C PRO A 236 -9.72 7.96 2.36
N CYS A 237 -10.59 7.42 1.50
CA CYS A 237 -10.23 6.27 0.67
C CYS A 237 -9.10 6.60 -0.31
N LEU A 238 -9.16 7.76 -0.96
CA LEU A 238 -8.11 8.24 -1.87
C LEU A 238 -6.84 8.56 -1.09
N ALA A 239 -6.98 9.28 0.02
CA ALA A 239 -5.86 9.65 0.89
C ALA A 239 -5.11 8.42 1.40
N TYR A 240 -5.83 7.36 1.80
CA TYR A 240 -5.24 6.07 2.18
C TYR A 240 -4.42 5.46 1.03
N ILE A 241 -5.00 5.36 -0.16
CA ILE A 241 -4.33 4.77 -1.34
C ILE A 241 -3.04 5.51 -1.65
N ILE A 242 -3.06 6.83 -1.63
CA ILE A 242 -1.90 7.66 -1.97
C ILE A 242 -0.82 7.59 -0.88
N SER A 243 -1.18 7.72 0.39
CA SER A 243 -0.21 7.72 1.49
C SER A 243 0.38 6.34 1.81
N HIS A 244 -0.29 5.23 1.45
CA HIS A 244 0.20 3.88 1.71
C HIS A 244 0.85 3.22 0.50
N ASP A 245 0.39 3.55 -0.70
CA ASP A 245 0.81 2.89 -1.94
C ASP A 245 1.37 3.87 -2.99
N GLY A 246 1.64 5.13 -2.65
CA GLY A 246 2.21 6.13 -3.55
C GLY A 246 3.47 5.63 -4.28
N TRP A 247 4.37 4.95 -3.57
CA TRP A 247 5.54 4.30 -4.16
C TRP A 247 5.15 3.22 -5.18
N ALA A 248 4.13 2.40 -4.90
CA ALA A 248 3.71 1.32 -5.78
C ALA A 248 3.09 1.85 -7.08
N LEU A 249 2.36 2.97 -6.98
CA LEU A 249 1.82 3.69 -8.12
C LEU A 249 2.93 4.15 -9.08
N THR A 250 4.10 4.50 -8.55
CA THR A 250 5.25 4.94 -9.33
C THR A 250 6.09 3.77 -9.85
N ALA A 251 6.50 2.88 -8.96
CA ALA A 251 7.54 1.89 -9.22
C ALA A 251 7.02 0.62 -9.91
N LEU A 252 5.79 0.18 -9.60
CA LEU A 252 5.31 -1.09 -10.12
C LEU A 252 4.81 -0.97 -11.57
N PRO A 253 5.08 -1.96 -12.44
CA PRO A 253 4.42 -2.07 -13.72
C PRO A 253 2.92 -2.28 -13.55
N ARG A 254 2.14 -1.89 -14.58
CA ARG A 254 0.65 -1.90 -14.54
C ARG A 254 0.08 -3.24 -14.08
N TYR A 255 0.59 -4.35 -14.60
CA TYR A 255 0.07 -5.68 -14.26
C TYR A 255 0.31 -6.05 -12.80
N ARG A 256 1.52 -5.75 -12.24
CA ARG A 256 1.83 -5.99 -10.82
C ARG A 256 0.99 -5.11 -9.90
N LEU A 257 0.69 -3.89 -10.31
CA LEU A 257 -0.20 -3.01 -9.55
C LEU A 257 -1.62 -3.59 -9.49
N ILE A 258 -2.15 -4.10 -10.60
CA ILE A 258 -3.46 -4.77 -10.64
C ILE A 258 -3.49 -6.01 -9.73
N ILE A 259 -2.42 -6.82 -9.73
CA ILE A 259 -2.27 -7.97 -8.84
C ILE A 259 -2.22 -7.52 -7.38
N ARG A 260 -1.41 -6.51 -7.06
CA ARG A 260 -1.28 -5.95 -5.70
C ARG A 260 -2.62 -5.51 -5.12
N TYR A 261 -3.49 -4.98 -5.95
CA TYR A 261 -4.85 -4.57 -5.59
C TYR A 261 -5.86 -5.72 -5.70
N ALA A 262 -5.43 -6.95 -5.99
CA ALA A 262 -6.30 -8.11 -6.13
C ALA A 262 -7.58 -7.82 -6.98
N MET A 263 -7.41 -7.07 -8.07
CA MET A 263 -8.50 -6.65 -8.96
C MET A 263 -8.91 -7.78 -9.93
N THR A 264 -8.91 -9.03 -9.46
CA THR A 264 -9.34 -10.22 -10.18
C THR A 264 -10.61 -10.78 -9.56
N HIS A 265 -11.40 -11.55 -10.32
CA HIS A 265 -12.72 -12.05 -9.88
C HIS A 265 -12.65 -13.06 -8.74
N HIS A 266 -11.51 -13.76 -8.56
CA HIS A 266 -11.42 -14.96 -7.73
C HIS A 266 -10.95 -14.74 -6.29
N HIS A 267 -10.76 -13.51 -5.83
CA HIS A 267 -10.28 -13.27 -4.46
C HIS A 267 -11.42 -13.33 -3.42
N LYS A 268 -11.42 -14.38 -2.61
CA LYS A 268 -12.37 -14.53 -1.48
C LYS A 268 -12.16 -13.44 -0.40
N ARG A 269 -10.91 -13.03 -0.16
CA ARG A 269 -10.57 -11.94 0.79
C ARG A 269 -9.72 -10.89 0.09
N ARG A 270 -10.24 -9.68 -0.03
CA ARG A 270 -9.52 -8.56 -0.63
C ARG A 270 -8.77 -7.76 0.43
N PRO A 271 -7.52 -7.35 0.17
CA PRO A 271 -6.81 -6.44 1.05
C PRO A 271 -7.56 -5.10 1.17
N LEU A 272 -7.36 -4.40 2.29
CA LEU A 272 -8.06 -3.13 2.59
C LEU A 272 -7.93 -2.11 1.45
N ARG A 273 -6.74 -1.94 0.87
CA ARG A 273 -6.51 -1.05 -0.29
C ARG A 273 -7.44 -1.33 -1.47
N SER A 274 -7.71 -2.61 -1.74
CA SER A 274 -8.65 -3.02 -2.79
C SER A 274 -10.07 -2.66 -2.45
N GLN A 275 -10.48 -2.85 -1.20
CA GLN A 275 -11.82 -2.50 -0.72
C GLN A 275 -12.05 -0.99 -0.83
N LEU A 276 -11.06 -0.18 -0.43
CA LEU A 276 -11.12 1.28 -0.51
C LEU A 276 -11.17 1.79 -1.95
N LEU A 277 -10.40 1.17 -2.86
CA LEU A 277 -10.46 1.50 -4.29
C LEU A 277 -11.82 1.14 -4.91
N ILE A 278 -12.40 0.02 -4.51
CA ILE A 278 -13.75 -0.38 -4.92
C ILE A 278 -14.81 0.61 -4.38
N LEU A 279 -14.65 1.09 -3.15
CA LEU A 279 -15.55 2.12 -2.59
C LEU A 279 -15.47 3.42 -3.40
N LEU A 280 -14.28 3.87 -3.80
CA LEU A 280 -14.11 5.01 -4.70
C LEU A 280 -14.78 4.77 -6.06
N ALA A 281 -14.62 3.58 -6.64
CA ALA A 281 -15.26 3.24 -7.91
C ALA A 281 -16.80 3.22 -7.80
N LYS A 282 -17.36 2.69 -6.70
CA LYS A 282 -18.79 2.74 -6.42
C LYS A 282 -19.28 4.18 -6.28
N ALA A 283 -18.55 5.02 -5.55
CA ALA A 283 -18.89 6.43 -5.41
C ALA A 283 -18.88 7.15 -6.76
N ALA A 284 -17.90 6.88 -7.61
CA ALA A 284 -17.83 7.44 -8.95
C ALA A 284 -19.06 7.11 -9.82
N VAL A 285 -19.52 5.86 -9.74
CA VAL A 285 -20.73 5.43 -10.47
C VAL A 285 -21.98 6.05 -9.86
N LEU A 286 -22.11 6.04 -8.52
CA LEU A 286 -23.26 6.59 -7.81
C LEU A 286 -23.44 8.10 -8.06
N HIS A 287 -22.35 8.85 -8.04
CA HIS A 287 -22.36 10.29 -8.30
C HIS A 287 -22.29 10.64 -9.79
N LYS A 288 -22.55 9.67 -10.67
CA LYS A 288 -22.63 9.85 -12.13
C LYS A 288 -21.39 10.57 -12.70
N HIS A 289 -20.21 10.26 -12.21
CA HIS A 289 -18.97 10.79 -12.76
C HIS A 289 -18.84 10.36 -14.22
N SER A 290 -19.01 11.28 -15.16
CA SER A 290 -19.26 11.03 -16.59
C SER A 290 -18.36 9.96 -17.22
N ARG A 291 -17.05 10.02 -16.96
CA ARG A 291 -16.08 9.06 -17.48
C ARG A 291 -16.26 7.65 -16.91
N TYR A 292 -16.44 7.52 -15.61
CA TYR A 292 -16.49 6.23 -14.90
C TYR A 292 -17.87 5.60 -14.95
N SER A 293 -18.93 6.40 -14.94
CA SER A 293 -20.30 5.94 -15.15
C SER A 293 -20.46 5.35 -16.55
N ARG A 294 -19.90 6.00 -17.59
CA ARG A 294 -19.92 5.47 -18.96
C ARG A 294 -19.23 4.10 -19.06
N ILE A 295 -18.04 3.94 -18.43
CA ILE A 295 -17.36 2.64 -18.38
C ILE A 295 -18.21 1.58 -17.68
N TYR A 296 -18.90 1.95 -16.60
CA TYR A 296 -19.80 1.04 -15.89
C TYR A 296 -20.97 0.62 -16.78
N GLU A 297 -21.64 1.56 -17.42
CA GLU A 297 -22.80 1.34 -18.30
C GLU A 297 -22.43 0.47 -19.50
N ASP A 298 -21.31 0.74 -20.18
CA ASP A 298 -20.80 -0.07 -21.29
C ASP A 298 -20.61 -1.54 -20.91
N TYR A 299 -20.13 -1.79 -19.67
CA TYR A 299 -19.95 -3.16 -19.18
C TYR A 299 -21.29 -3.83 -18.82
N ARG A 300 -22.24 -3.05 -18.30
CA ARG A 300 -23.60 -3.54 -18.01
C ARG A 300 -24.35 -3.88 -19.30
N GLN A 301 -24.23 -3.08 -20.33
CA GLN A 301 -24.81 -3.33 -21.67
C GLN A 301 -24.24 -4.61 -22.32
N LYS A 302 -22.98 -4.95 -22.05
CA LYS A 302 -22.35 -6.21 -22.47
C LYS A 302 -22.76 -7.43 -21.62
N GLY A 303 -23.81 -7.34 -20.82
CA GLY A 303 -24.32 -8.43 -19.98
C GLY A 303 -23.44 -8.75 -18.75
N LYS A 304 -22.44 -7.93 -18.42
CA LYS A 304 -21.60 -8.15 -17.25
C LYS A 304 -22.33 -7.84 -15.95
N THR A 305 -22.02 -8.59 -14.91
CA THR A 305 -22.61 -8.36 -13.59
C THR A 305 -22.27 -6.97 -13.04
N HIS A 306 -23.07 -6.45 -12.12
CA HIS A 306 -22.78 -5.21 -11.38
C HIS A 306 -21.35 -5.23 -10.81
N TRP A 307 -20.95 -6.36 -10.23
CA TRP A 307 -19.65 -6.51 -9.61
C TRP A 307 -18.48 -6.44 -10.61
N GLU A 308 -18.60 -7.11 -11.75
CA GLU A 308 -17.61 -7.06 -12.83
C GLU A 308 -17.44 -5.64 -13.37
N ALA A 309 -18.55 -4.93 -13.58
CA ALA A 309 -18.54 -3.54 -14.04
C ALA A 309 -17.84 -2.61 -13.02
N ILE A 310 -18.14 -2.73 -11.71
CA ILE A 310 -17.44 -1.98 -10.64
C ILE A 310 -15.94 -2.29 -10.61
N LEU A 311 -15.55 -3.55 -10.73
CA LEU A 311 -14.13 -3.92 -10.79
C LEU A 311 -13.42 -3.32 -12.00
N ARG A 312 -14.11 -3.20 -13.11
CA ARG A 312 -13.56 -2.54 -14.31
C ARG A 312 -13.33 -1.06 -14.07
N VAL A 313 -14.28 -0.38 -13.45
CA VAL A 313 -14.14 1.03 -13.05
C VAL A 313 -12.97 1.19 -12.08
N ALA A 314 -12.87 0.34 -11.04
CA ALA A 314 -11.77 0.38 -10.08
C ALA A 314 -10.39 0.20 -10.74
N LYS A 315 -10.25 -0.75 -11.67
CA LYS A 315 -9.03 -0.94 -12.47
C LYS A 315 -8.67 0.30 -13.28
N ARG A 316 -9.65 0.92 -13.91
CA ARG A 316 -9.42 2.13 -14.69
C ARG A 316 -8.99 3.29 -13.82
N LEU A 317 -9.69 3.52 -12.70
CA LEU A 317 -9.36 4.56 -11.73
C LEU A 317 -7.92 4.40 -11.21
N LEU A 318 -7.50 3.18 -10.86
CA LEU A 318 -6.13 2.90 -10.42
C LEU A 318 -5.09 3.28 -11.48
N ILE A 319 -5.39 2.99 -12.75
CA ILE A 319 -4.49 3.32 -13.87
C ILE A 319 -4.42 4.84 -14.07
N ASP A 320 -5.53 5.55 -13.96
CA ASP A 320 -5.58 7.00 -14.13
C ASP A 320 -4.81 7.70 -13.00
N ILE A 321 -4.98 7.30 -11.74
CA ILE A 321 -4.18 7.80 -10.60
C ILE A 321 -2.68 7.56 -10.85
N ARG A 322 -2.31 6.37 -11.35
CA ARG A 322 -0.92 6.06 -11.69
C ARG A 322 -0.35 6.94 -12.81
N GLN A 323 -1.14 7.26 -13.82
CA GLN A 323 -0.73 8.15 -14.91
C GLN A 323 -0.40 9.54 -14.38
N LEU A 324 -1.27 10.10 -13.53
CA LEU A 324 -1.03 11.39 -12.88
C LEU A 324 0.27 11.40 -12.05
N GLN A 325 0.57 10.32 -11.34
CA GLN A 325 1.81 10.21 -10.59
C GLN A 325 3.06 10.20 -11.48
N ARG A 326 2.98 9.63 -12.68
CA ARG A 326 4.12 9.54 -13.61
C ARG A 326 4.41 10.86 -14.32
N THR A 327 3.39 11.59 -14.72
CA THR A 327 3.53 12.90 -15.37
C THR A 327 4.04 14.00 -14.43
N GLN A 328 4.11 13.74 -13.13
CA GLN A 328 4.73 14.64 -12.15
C GLN A 328 6.27 14.56 -12.15
N LYS A 329 6.86 13.48 -12.66
CA LYS A 329 8.31 13.23 -12.65
C LYS A 329 9.00 13.55 -13.97
N ALA A 330 8.23 13.87 -14.99
CA ALA A 330 8.71 14.36 -16.28
C ALA A 330 8.71 15.89 -16.29
#